data_baa40ac5280864cf9c516be29a8eefd2
#
_entry.id   baa40ac5280864cf9c516be29a8eefd2
#
_cell.length_a   1.000
_cell.length_b   1.000
_cell.length_c   1.000
_cell.angle_alpha   90.00
_cell.angle_beta   90.00
_cell.angle_gamma   90.00
#
_symmetry.space_group_name_H-M   'P 1'
#
loop_
_entity.id
_entity.type
_entity.pdbx_description
1 polymer ?
#
loop_
_entity_poly.entity_id
_entity_poly.type
_entity_poly.pdbx_seq_one_letter_code
_entity_poly.pdbx_strand_id
1 'polypeptide(L)'
;MDTSKIISLLGEQSEFLLGHTCKTIDKSLIHIPSPSVIDSIWIGSDRNIQTLNNLQRLLGSGRLANTGYVSILPVDQDIEHTAGASFAPNPIYFDPENIVKLAIEAAATPWLPLSESWVP
;
A
#
# COMPACT_ATOMS: atom_id res chain seq x y z
N MET A 1 -6.18 -14.64 -4.15
CA MET A 1 -5.70 -15.28 -2.88
C MET A 1 -6.81 -16.21 -2.44
N ASP A 2 -6.50 -17.45 -2.12
CA ASP A 2 -7.50 -18.43 -1.74
C ASP A 2 -7.98 -18.19 -0.30
N THR A 3 -9.26 -17.90 -0.12
CA THR A 3 -9.88 -17.61 1.18
C THR A 3 -9.74 -18.79 2.15
N SER A 4 -9.75 -20.03 1.64
CA SER A 4 -9.60 -21.23 2.46
C SER A 4 -8.21 -21.30 3.13
N LYS A 5 -7.18 -20.82 2.43
CA LYS A 5 -5.83 -20.74 2.96
C LYS A 5 -5.70 -19.69 4.07
N ILE A 6 -6.39 -18.56 3.92
CA ILE A 6 -6.44 -17.52 4.96
C ILE A 6 -7.13 -18.06 6.22
N ILE A 7 -8.27 -18.70 6.07
CA ILE A 7 -9.02 -19.32 7.17
C ILE A 7 -8.15 -20.34 7.91
N SER A 8 -7.44 -21.19 7.17
CA SER A 8 -6.52 -22.17 7.76
C SER A 8 -5.39 -21.53 8.57
N LEU A 9 -4.84 -20.39 8.10
CA LEU A 9 -3.78 -19.66 8.81
C LEU A 9 -4.29 -18.95 10.07
N LEU A 10 -5.52 -18.43 10.05
CA LEU A 10 -6.14 -17.72 11.17
C LEU A 10 -6.73 -18.67 12.23
N GLY A 11 -6.95 -19.95 11.90
CA GLY A 11 -7.46 -20.97 12.81
C GLY A 11 -8.82 -20.58 13.42
N GLU A 12 -8.99 -20.80 14.70
CA GLU A 12 -10.26 -20.55 15.43
C GLU A 12 -10.70 -19.09 15.44
N GLN A 13 -9.77 -18.16 15.22
CA GLN A 13 -10.08 -16.73 15.18
C GLN A 13 -10.54 -16.23 13.79
N SER A 14 -10.56 -17.10 12.80
CA SER A 14 -10.84 -16.73 11.42
C SER A 14 -12.19 -16.05 11.24
N GLU A 15 -13.25 -16.58 11.83
CA GLU A 15 -14.60 -16.02 11.73
C GLU A 15 -14.67 -14.62 12.36
N PHE A 16 -14.10 -14.45 13.55
CA PHE A 16 -14.07 -13.16 14.23
C PHE A 16 -13.25 -12.13 13.46
N LEU A 17 -12.04 -12.49 13.00
CA LEU A 17 -11.14 -11.56 12.34
C LEU A 17 -11.60 -11.16 10.93
N LEU A 18 -12.15 -12.11 10.17
CA LEU A 18 -12.64 -11.84 8.82
C LEU A 18 -14.03 -11.16 8.81
N GLY A 19 -14.84 -11.46 9.81
CA GLY A 19 -16.19 -10.88 9.97
C GLY A 19 -16.25 -9.64 10.85
N HIS A 20 -15.12 -9.16 11.37
CA HIS A 20 -15.11 -8.03 12.28
C HIS A 20 -15.68 -6.76 11.66
N THR A 21 -16.66 -6.18 12.33
CA THR A 21 -17.22 -4.87 11.97
C THR A 21 -17.00 -3.91 13.13
N CYS A 22 -16.41 -2.76 12.85
CA CYS A 22 -16.26 -1.70 13.84
C CYS A 22 -17.65 -1.20 14.29
N LYS A 23 -17.92 -1.27 15.59
CA LYS A 23 -19.20 -0.83 16.18
C LYS A 23 -19.15 0.60 16.73
N THR A 24 -17.95 1.18 16.84
CA THR A 24 -17.74 2.50 17.45
C THR A 24 -18.07 3.62 16.49
N ILE A 25 -17.75 3.45 15.21
CA ILE A 25 -18.00 4.45 14.16
C ILE A 25 -18.72 3.76 13.02
N ASP A 26 -19.93 4.20 12.73
CA ASP A 26 -20.71 3.68 11.60
C ASP A 26 -20.06 4.09 10.27
N LYS A 27 -20.06 3.18 9.31
CA LYS A 27 -19.50 3.41 7.98
C LYS A 27 -20.16 4.57 7.24
N SER A 28 -21.44 4.84 7.50
CA SER A 28 -22.17 5.95 6.91
C SER A 28 -21.66 7.33 7.32
N LEU A 29 -20.92 7.39 8.44
CA LEU A 29 -20.29 8.62 8.94
C LEU A 29 -18.91 8.88 8.35
N ILE A 30 -18.39 7.96 7.54
CA ILE A 30 -17.03 8.03 6.98
C ILE A 30 -17.13 8.25 5.49
N HIS A 31 -16.41 9.27 5.00
CA HIS A 31 -16.22 9.42 3.56
C HIS A 31 -15.32 8.28 3.05
N ILE A 32 -15.89 7.43 2.20
CA ILE A 32 -15.15 6.33 1.57
C ILE A 32 -14.58 6.84 0.25
N PRO A 33 -13.25 6.80 0.05
CA PRO A 33 -12.63 7.15 -1.21
C PRO A 33 -13.20 6.34 -2.38
N SER A 34 -13.18 6.95 -3.55
CA SER A 34 -13.71 6.38 -4.79
C SER A 34 -12.75 6.66 -5.94
N PRO A 35 -12.95 6.11 -7.14
CA PRO A 35 -12.15 6.44 -8.32
C PRO A 35 -12.08 7.94 -8.62
N SER A 36 -13.09 8.70 -8.23
CA SER A 36 -13.18 10.15 -8.44
C SER A 36 -12.62 11.00 -7.29
N VAL A 37 -11.81 10.43 -6.39
CA VAL A 37 -11.28 11.13 -5.21
C VAL A 37 -10.51 12.40 -5.57
N ILE A 38 -9.77 12.41 -6.69
CA ILE A 38 -9.04 13.60 -7.15
C ILE A 38 -10.01 14.69 -7.56
N ASP A 39 -11.03 14.36 -8.37
CA ASP A 39 -12.01 15.31 -8.85
C ASP A 39 -12.89 15.86 -7.73
N SER A 40 -13.26 15.02 -6.78
CA SER A 40 -14.18 15.40 -5.71
C SER A 40 -13.52 16.19 -4.57
N ILE A 41 -12.22 15.98 -4.33
CA ILE A 41 -11.53 16.57 -3.18
C ILE A 41 -10.43 17.55 -3.61
N TRP A 42 -9.62 17.17 -4.61
CA TRP A 42 -8.37 17.87 -4.90
C TRP A 42 -8.43 18.86 -6.04
N ILE A 43 -9.38 18.72 -7.00
CA ILE A 43 -9.44 19.60 -8.16
C ILE A 43 -9.77 21.06 -7.78
N GLY A 44 -10.50 21.27 -6.69
CA GLY A 44 -10.82 22.59 -6.16
C GLY A 44 -9.74 23.18 -5.24
N SER A 45 -8.61 22.47 -5.03
CA SER A 45 -7.52 22.94 -4.19
C SER A 45 -6.55 23.85 -4.97
N ASP A 46 -5.59 24.45 -4.26
CA ASP A 46 -4.51 25.27 -4.82
C ASP A 46 -3.40 24.47 -5.50
N ARG A 47 -3.57 23.14 -5.64
CA ARG A 47 -2.58 22.25 -6.25
C ARG A 47 -2.47 22.50 -7.75
N ASN A 48 -1.24 22.54 -8.24
CA ASN A 48 -1.02 22.65 -9.67
C ASN A 48 -1.40 21.37 -10.42
N ILE A 49 -1.63 21.49 -11.73
CA ILE A 49 -2.08 20.38 -12.57
C ILE A 49 -1.09 19.21 -12.58
N GLN A 50 0.21 19.46 -12.47
CA GLN A 50 1.22 18.40 -12.43
C GLN A 50 1.07 17.54 -11.19
N THR A 51 0.82 18.16 -10.03
CA THR A 51 0.57 17.45 -8.77
C THR A 51 -0.71 16.60 -8.87
N LEU A 52 -1.78 17.14 -9.43
CA LEU A 52 -3.04 16.41 -9.61
C LEU A 52 -2.86 15.19 -10.53
N ASN A 53 -2.14 15.36 -11.65
CA ASN A 53 -1.82 14.27 -12.56
C ASN A 53 -0.97 13.18 -11.88
N ASN A 54 0.01 13.55 -11.06
CA ASN A 54 0.82 12.60 -10.33
C ASN A 54 0.02 11.84 -9.29
N LEU A 55 -0.90 12.51 -8.58
CA LEU A 55 -1.83 11.86 -7.66
C LEU A 55 -2.74 10.87 -8.38
N GLN A 56 -3.27 11.26 -9.54
CA GLN A 56 -4.12 10.37 -10.34
C GLN A 56 -3.34 9.13 -10.82
N ARG A 57 -2.10 9.30 -11.23
CA ARG A 57 -1.23 8.19 -11.62
C ARG A 57 -0.94 7.25 -10.44
N LEU A 58 -0.64 7.81 -9.26
CA LEU A 58 -0.40 7.04 -8.04
C LEU A 58 -1.63 6.20 -7.67
N LEU A 59 -2.82 6.82 -7.63
CA LEU A 59 -4.07 6.16 -7.30
C LEU A 59 -4.58 5.21 -8.41
N GLY A 60 -4.06 5.36 -9.62
CA GLY A 60 -4.35 4.49 -10.76
C GLY A 60 -3.47 3.25 -10.87
N SER A 61 -2.57 3.01 -9.89
CA SER A 61 -1.57 1.94 -9.97
C SER A 61 -1.72 0.91 -8.86
N GLY A 62 -1.26 -0.32 -9.10
CA GLY A 62 -1.20 -1.42 -8.14
C GLY A 62 -2.53 -2.12 -7.89
N ARG A 63 -2.59 -2.92 -6.83
CA ARG A 63 -3.76 -3.75 -6.48
C ARG A 63 -5.01 -2.91 -6.22
N LEU A 64 -4.85 -1.72 -5.65
CA LEU A 64 -5.94 -0.83 -5.28
C LEU A 64 -6.18 0.26 -6.33
N ALA A 65 -5.71 0.05 -7.57
CA ALA A 65 -5.89 1.00 -8.65
C ALA A 65 -7.36 1.40 -8.84
N ASN A 66 -7.60 2.68 -9.01
CA ASN A 66 -8.92 3.25 -9.25
C ASN A 66 -9.96 2.99 -8.14
N THR A 67 -9.53 2.79 -6.91
CA THR A 67 -10.40 2.69 -5.73
C THR A 67 -10.36 3.92 -4.85
N GLY A 68 -9.41 4.84 -5.07
CA GLY A 68 -9.11 5.95 -4.18
C GLY A 68 -8.16 5.60 -3.03
N TYR A 69 -7.61 4.38 -3.02
CA TYR A 69 -6.61 3.92 -2.06
C TYR A 69 -5.30 3.56 -2.75
N VAL A 70 -4.22 3.56 -1.98
CA VAL A 70 -2.90 3.05 -2.40
C VAL A 70 -2.42 1.96 -1.45
N SER A 71 -1.64 1.02 -1.98
CA SER A 71 -0.93 0.03 -1.18
C SER A 71 0.56 0.34 -1.24
N ILE A 72 1.17 0.65 -0.11
CA ILE A 72 2.57 1.04 -0.01
C ILE A 72 3.29 0.03 0.89
N LEU A 73 4.39 -0.53 0.40
CA LEU A 73 5.34 -1.28 1.21
C LEU A 73 6.48 -0.34 1.61
N PRO A 74 6.56 0.11 2.87
CA PRO A 74 7.68 0.92 3.32
C PRO A 74 8.92 0.04 3.52
N VAL A 75 10.09 0.53 3.14
CA VAL A 75 11.38 -0.15 3.29
C VAL A 75 12.42 0.87 3.75
N ASP A 76 12.47 1.12 5.04
CA ASP A 76 13.31 2.13 5.68
C ASP A 76 14.37 1.55 6.64
N GLN A 77 14.35 0.23 6.87
CA GLN A 77 15.19 -0.46 7.84
C GLN A 77 16.70 -0.28 7.62
N ASP A 78 17.10 -0.05 6.37
CA ASP A 78 18.52 0.15 6.03
C ASP A 78 18.99 1.57 6.30
N ILE A 79 18.07 2.53 6.38
CA ILE A 79 18.37 3.96 6.52
C ILE A 79 18.18 4.43 7.97
N GLU A 80 17.07 4.06 8.62
CA GLU A 80 16.70 4.52 9.96
C GLU A 80 17.13 3.54 11.05
N HIS A 81 17.35 2.27 10.72
CA HIS A 81 17.68 1.21 11.66
C HIS A 81 18.90 0.42 11.22
N THR A 82 19.47 -0.36 12.14
CA THR A 82 20.57 -1.27 11.81
C THR A 82 20.05 -2.43 10.95
N ALA A 83 20.38 -2.45 9.68
CA ALA A 83 19.97 -3.49 8.72
C ALA A 83 20.20 -4.91 9.25
N GLY A 84 21.37 -5.17 9.85
CA GLY A 84 21.69 -6.47 10.40
C GLY A 84 20.72 -6.94 11.48
N ALA A 85 20.32 -6.06 12.42
CA ALA A 85 19.37 -6.40 13.46
C ALA A 85 17.94 -6.51 12.92
N SER A 86 17.55 -5.61 12.01
CA SER A 86 16.21 -5.59 11.43
C SER A 86 15.91 -6.82 10.59
N PHE A 87 16.89 -7.30 9.83
CA PHE A 87 16.70 -8.47 8.96
C PHE A 87 17.12 -9.80 9.57
N ALA A 88 17.65 -9.82 10.82
CA ALA A 88 18.06 -11.06 11.46
C ALA A 88 16.98 -12.15 11.46
N PRO A 89 15.67 -11.87 11.68
CA PRO A 89 14.63 -12.89 11.60
C PRO A 89 14.41 -13.46 10.19
N ASN A 90 14.69 -12.66 9.15
CA ASN A 90 14.54 -13.02 7.73
C ASN A 90 15.72 -12.50 6.92
N PRO A 91 16.90 -13.11 7.01
CA PRO A 91 18.14 -12.59 6.43
C PRO A 91 18.11 -12.39 4.92
N ILE A 92 17.22 -13.08 4.20
CA ILE A 92 17.07 -12.94 2.75
C ILE A 92 16.68 -11.51 2.34
N TYR A 93 16.03 -10.75 3.22
CA TYR A 93 15.61 -9.37 2.95
C TYR A 93 16.73 -8.35 3.17
N PHE A 94 17.91 -8.78 3.58
CA PHE A 94 19.11 -7.95 3.52
C PHE A 94 19.50 -7.64 2.07
N ASP A 95 19.14 -8.51 1.14
CA ASP A 95 19.24 -8.27 -0.29
C ASP A 95 18.02 -7.50 -0.80
N PRO A 96 18.18 -6.25 -1.30
CA PRO A 96 17.08 -5.44 -1.81
C PRO A 96 16.27 -6.08 -2.93
N GLU A 97 16.88 -6.96 -3.74
CA GLU A 97 16.17 -7.68 -4.79
C GLU A 97 15.02 -8.52 -4.23
N ASN A 98 15.21 -9.15 -3.08
CA ASN A 98 14.17 -9.96 -2.44
C ASN A 98 13.03 -9.09 -1.89
N ILE A 99 13.32 -7.87 -1.46
CA ILE A 99 12.30 -6.91 -1.04
C ILE A 99 11.45 -6.47 -2.23
N VAL A 100 12.08 -6.21 -3.38
CA VAL A 100 11.37 -5.88 -4.63
C VAL A 100 10.48 -7.04 -5.07
N LYS A 101 10.97 -8.28 -5.02
CA LYS A 101 10.18 -9.48 -5.31
C LYS A 101 8.97 -9.60 -4.39
N LEU A 102 9.16 -9.36 -3.09
CA LEU A 102 8.07 -9.34 -2.11
C LEU A 102 7.01 -8.28 -2.45
N ALA A 103 7.44 -7.07 -2.82
CA ALA A 103 6.52 -6.01 -3.22
C ALA A 103 5.70 -6.38 -4.47
N ILE A 104 6.30 -7.03 -5.43
CA ILE A 104 5.64 -7.52 -6.66
C ILE A 104 4.63 -8.62 -6.29
N GLU A 105 5.02 -9.60 -5.48
CA GLU A 105 4.15 -10.70 -5.04
C GLU A 105 2.97 -10.20 -4.22
N ALA A 106 3.19 -9.22 -3.35
CA ALA A 106 2.14 -8.56 -2.57
C ALA A 106 1.23 -7.67 -3.43
N ALA A 107 1.59 -7.45 -4.72
CA ALA A 107 0.93 -6.51 -5.61
C ALA A 107 0.77 -5.12 -4.96
N ALA A 108 1.80 -4.69 -4.22
CA ALA A 108 1.89 -3.30 -3.77
C ALA A 108 1.78 -2.37 -4.98
N THR A 109 1.40 -1.14 -4.76
CA THR A 109 1.41 -0.14 -5.83
C THR A 109 2.82 -0.14 -6.44
N PRO A 110 2.98 -0.39 -7.74
CA PRO A 110 4.30 -0.47 -8.31
C PRO A 110 5.04 0.82 -7.95
N TRP A 111 6.26 0.64 -7.52
CA TRP A 111 7.21 1.74 -7.46
C TRP A 111 7.09 2.51 -8.77
N LEU A 112 6.68 3.76 -8.69
CA LEU A 112 6.99 4.67 -9.77
C LEU A 112 8.51 4.63 -9.86
N PRO A 113 9.11 4.20 -10.98
CA PRO A 113 10.55 4.28 -11.10
C PRO A 113 10.91 5.70 -10.71
N LEU A 114 11.70 5.85 -9.66
CA LEU A 114 12.38 7.11 -9.42
C LEU A 114 12.96 7.44 -10.78
N SER A 115 12.43 8.48 -11.39
CA SER A 115 12.88 8.91 -12.71
C SER A 115 14.41 8.85 -12.71
N GLU A 116 15.03 8.38 -13.77
CA GLU A 116 16.48 8.25 -13.96
C GLU A 116 17.29 9.53 -13.64
N SER A 117 16.67 10.55 -13.09
CA SER A 117 17.23 11.83 -12.67
C SER A 117 18.01 11.79 -11.34
N TRP A 118 18.22 10.64 -10.72
CA TRP A 118 19.02 10.46 -9.50
C TRP A 118 20.29 9.63 -9.70
N VAL A 119 20.80 9.57 -10.93
CA VAL A 119 22.19 9.12 -11.16
C VAL A 119 23.03 10.38 -11.27
N PRO A 120 24.01 10.61 -10.36
CA PRO A 120 24.93 11.72 -10.44
C PRO A 120 25.83 11.61 -11.67
#